data_be83bf2c017e61a07a7d54885e1a48b2
#
_entry.id   be83bf2c017e61a07a7d54885e1a48b2
#
_cell.length_a   1.000
_cell.length_b   1.000
_cell.length_c   1.000
_cell.angle_alpha   90.00
_cell.angle_beta   90.00
_cell.angle_gamma   90.00
#
_symmetry.space_group_name_H-M   'P 1'
#
loop_
_entity.id
_entity.type
_entity.pdbx_description
1 polymer ?
#
loop_
_entity_poly.entity_id
_entity_poly.type
_entity_poly.pdbx_seq_one_letter_code
_entity_poly.pdbx_strand_id
1 'polypeptide(L)'
;MTMKRAFLGLAAALAAVSSGDAAPAPEKPVSIILVHGAFVDASGWQPVFNLLAKDGYEVLVVQNPTITLQGDVTATQQAIAVARHPVILVSHSYGGAVITQAGGDPKVKGLVYLAAFAPDVGESVFELATAPTLGAEPPPLLPPKDGFIQVDQEKFPSAFAADVDPTVTRFMAASQVPWGLGAVQAKITTAAWKTKPVYYLLATQDRMIPPQAQRSMALRAKATLVEAKSSHAVMLSQPRYVADFITLAATEAK
;
A
#
# COMPACT_ATOMS: atom_id res chain seq x y z
N MET A 1 -57.79 -44.18 46.05
CA MET A 1 -57.81 -42.75 45.72
C MET A 1 -56.49 -42.42 45.04
N THR A 2 -56.43 -42.38 43.71
CA THR A 2 -55.21 -42.27 42.94
C THR A 2 -55.29 -40.96 42.14
N MET A 3 -54.49 -39.96 42.55
CA MET A 3 -54.38 -38.69 41.86
C MET A 3 -53.38 -38.82 40.67
N LYS A 4 -53.88 -38.65 39.44
CA LYS A 4 -53.11 -38.52 38.22
C LYS A 4 -52.65 -37.05 38.10
N ARG A 5 -51.33 -36.83 38.11
CA ARG A 5 -50.75 -35.54 37.77
C ARG A 5 -50.54 -35.50 36.26
N ALA A 6 -51.10 -34.50 35.60
CA ALA A 6 -50.88 -34.18 34.19
C ALA A 6 -49.60 -33.30 34.08
N PHE A 7 -48.64 -33.74 33.27
CA PHE A 7 -47.52 -32.93 32.88
C PHE A 7 -47.88 -32.18 31.58
N LEU A 8 -47.95 -30.86 31.66
CA LEU A 8 -48.03 -29.99 30.49
C LEU A 8 -46.62 -29.77 29.98
N GLY A 9 -46.27 -30.33 28.82
CA GLY A 9 -45.01 -30.07 28.12
C GLY A 9 -45.08 -28.74 27.36
N LEU A 10 -44.24 -27.78 27.74
CA LEU A 10 -44.05 -26.53 27.04
C LEU A 10 -42.98 -26.77 25.96
N ALA A 11 -43.38 -26.88 24.69
CA ALA A 11 -42.46 -26.94 23.55
C ALA A 11 -41.99 -25.52 23.21
N ALA A 12 -40.74 -25.21 23.54
CA ALA A 12 -40.07 -23.99 23.12
C ALA A 12 -39.62 -24.15 21.66
N ALA A 13 -40.24 -23.44 20.74
CA ALA A 13 -39.76 -23.34 19.36
C ALA A 13 -38.51 -22.43 19.32
N LEU A 14 -37.32 -23.01 19.14
CA LEU A 14 -36.13 -22.26 18.77
C LEU A 14 -36.28 -21.80 17.31
N ALA A 15 -36.52 -20.50 17.10
CA ALA A 15 -36.35 -19.87 15.81
C ALA A 15 -34.87 -19.79 15.51
N ALA A 16 -34.39 -20.62 14.59
CA ALA A 16 -33.03 -20.50 14.03
C ALA A 16 -32.98 -19.21 13.18
N VAL A 17 -32.30 -18.18 13.73
CA VAL A 17 -31.92 -17.01 12.93
C VAL A 17 -30.79 -17.47 12.04
N SER A 18 -31.11 -17.80 10.78
CA SER A 18 -30.07 -17.97 9.75
C SER A 18 -29.44 -16.61 9.49
N SER A 19 -28.19 -16.42 9.95
CA SER A 19 -27.33 -15.38 9.47
C SER A 19 -27.10 -15.68 7.98
N GLY A 20 -27.87 -15.02 7.13
CA GLY A 20 -27.68 -15.10 5.69
C GLY A 20 -26.32 -14.50 5.37
N ASP A 21 -25.33 -15.35 5.10
CA ASP A 21 -24.10 -14.91 4.44
C ASP A 21 -24.52 -14.28 3.12
N ALA A 22 -24.25 -12.97 2.97
CA ALA A 22 -24.48 -12.30 1.71
C ALA A 22 -23.61 -13.02 0.64
N ALA A 23 -24.23 -13.33 -0.50
CA ALA A 23 -23.51 -13.94 -1.61
C ALA A 23 -22.25 -13.13 -1.93
N PRO A 24 -21.10 -13.79 -2.21
CA PRO A 24 -19.87 -13.08 -2.53
C PRO A 24 -20.09 -12.16 -3.73
N ALA A 25 -19.48 -10.97 -3.69
CA ALA A 25 -19.55 -10.02 -4.79
C ALA A 25 -19.04 -10.70 -6.10
N PRO A 26 -19.62 -10.38 -7.27
CA PRO A 26 -19.14 -10.92 -8.53
C PRO A 26 -17.66 -10.54 -8.75
N GLU A 27 -16.88 -11.51 -9.23
CA GLU A 27 -15.44 -11.33 -9.46
C GLU A 27 -15.17 -10.21 -10.46
N LYS A 28 -14.22 -9.33 -10.13
CA LYS A 28 -13.80 -8.22 -10.98
C LYS A 28 -12.74 -8.69 -12.00
N PRO A 29 -12.77 -8.18 -13.24
CA PRO A 29 -11.86 -8.61 -14.29
C PRO A 29 -10.43 -8.02 -14.18
N VAL A 30 -10.02 -7.59 -13.00
CA VAL A 30 -8.73 -6.96 -12.71
C VAL A 30 -8.18 -7.50 -11.40
N SER A 31 -6.89 -7.83 -11.38
CA SER A 31 -6.13 -8.17 -10.18
C SER A 31 -5.43 -6.91 -9.65
N ILE A 32 -5.46 -6.72 -8.33
CA ILE A 32 -4.77 -5.62 -7.65
C ILE A 32 -3.57 -6.21 -6.91
N ILE A 33 -2.37 -5.66 -7.14
CA ILE A 33 -1.16 -6.06 -6.44
C ILE A 33 -0.67 -4.91 -5.58
N LEU A 34 -0.63 -5.11 -4.26
CA LEU A 34 -0.23 -4.13 -3.26
C LEU A 34 1.25 -4.32 -2.90
N VAL A 35 2.05 -3.26 -3.05
CA VAL A 35 3.51 -3.26 -2.86
C VAL A 35 3.87 -2.24 -1.78
N HIS A 36 4.36 -2.73 -0.63
CA HIS A 36 4.71 -1.87 0.52
C HIS A 36 6.02 -1.11 0.31
N GLY A 37 6.24 -0.09 1.14
CA GLY A 37 7.44 0.72 1.18
C GLY A 37 8.53 0.18 2.11
N ALA A 38 9.54 1.01 2.36
CA ALA A 38 10.58 0.77 3.36
C ALA A 38 10.04 0.92 4.79
N PHE A 39 10.74 0.36 5.75
CA PHE A 39 10.48 0.44 7.20
C PHE A 39 9.19 -0.27 7.67
N VAL A 40 8.39 -0.80 6.78
CA VAL A 40 7.13 -1.50 7.03
C VAL A 40 7.08 -2.78 6.21
N ASP A 41 6.11 -3.63 6.49
CA ASP A 41 5.83 -4.85 5.75
C ASP A 41 4.43 -4.85 5.12
N ALA A 42 4.03 -5.96 4.53
CA ALA A 42 2.74 -6.12 3.88
C ALA A 42 1.53 -6.00 4.82
N SER A 43 1.71 -6.16 6.15
CA SER A 43 0.60 -6.10 7.11
C SER A 43 -0.11 -4.75 7.12
N GLY A 44 0.60 -3.66 6.79
CA GLY A 44 0.02 -2.33 6.66
C GLY A 44 -1.06 -2.20 5.58
N TRP A 45 -1.14 -3.16 4.65
CA TRP A 45 -2.17 -3.18 3.62
C TRP A 45 -3.48 -3.83 4.07
N GLN A 46 -3.54 -4.51 5.23
CA GLN A 46 -4.69 -5.31 5.64
C GLN A 46 -6.04 -4.56 5.57
N PRO A 47 -6.18 -3.31 6.03
CA PRO A 47 -7.45 -2.60 5.93
C PRO A 47 -7.92 -2.38 4.49
N VAL A 48 -7.00 -2.00 3.60
CA VAL A 48 -7.29 -1.79 2.16
C VAL A 48 -7.57 -3.11 1.47
N PHE A 49 -6.78 -4.16 1.76
CA PHE A 49 -6.99 -5.52 1.26
C PHE A 49 -8.41 -6.01 1.55
N ASN A 50 -8.88 -5.87 2.80
CA ASN A 50 -10.21 -6.33 3.20
C ASN A 50 -11.33 -5.63 2.42
N LEU A 51 -11.18 -4.34 2.14
CA LEU A 51 -12.13 -3.55 1.38
C LEU A 51 -12.19 -4.00 -0.09
N LEU A 52 -11.04 -4.10 -0.73
CA LEU A 52 -10.94 -4.49 -2.14
C LEU A 52 -11.39 -5.95 -2.37
N ALA A 53 -11.01 -6.87 -1.47
CA ALA A 53 -11.44 -8.27 -1.54
C ALA A 53 -12.96 -8.40 -1.36
N LYS A 54 -13.56 -7.64 -0.43
CA LYS A 54 -15.02 -7.57 -0.26
C LYS A 54 -15.73 -7.05 -1.52
N ASP A 55 -15.09 -6.14 -2.25
CA ASP A 55 -15.62 -5.57 -3.50
C ASP A 55 -15.43 -6.51 -4.71
N GLY A 56 -14.87 -7.72 -4.51
CA GLY A 56 -14.75 -8.78 -5.52
C GLY A 56 -13.44 -8.76 -6.33
N TYR A 57 -12.44 -7.95 -5.93
CA TYR A 57 -11.13 -7.98 -6.58
C TYR A 57 -10.29 -9.19 -6.14
N GLU A 58 -9.53 -9.78 -7.07
CA GLU A 58 -8.36 -10.55 -6.70
C GLU A 58 -7.29 -9.59 -6.19
N VAL A 59 -6.88 -9.75 -4.92
CA VAL A 59 -5.88 -8.91 -4.28
C VAL A 59 -4.67 -9.74 -3.86
N LEU A 60 -3.50 -9.40 -4.36
CA LEU A 60 -2.22 -9.98 -3.98
C LEU A 60 -1.41 -8.94 -3.21
N VAL A 61 -0.69 -9.37 -2.19
CA VAL A 61 0.14 -8.48 -1.38
C VAL A 61 1.58 -8.98 -1.43
N VAL A 62 2.49 -8.14 -1.90
CA VAL A 62 3.91 -8.46 -2.03
C VAL A 62 4.61 -8.20 -0.71
N GLN A 63 5.45 -9.17 -0.29
CA GLN A 63 6.44 -8.95 0.77
C GLN A 63 7.78 -8.60 0.14
N ASN A 64 8.10 -7.32 0.16
CA ASN A 64 9.37 -6.81 -0.33
C ASN A 64 10.50 -7.17 0.66
N PRO A 65 11.59 -7.84 0.24
CA PRO A 65 12.77 -8.02 1.08
C PRO A 65 13.41 -6.71 1.56
N THR A 66 13.24 -5.61 0.82
CA THR A 66 13.80 -4.27 1.06
C THR A 66 15.34 -4.22 1.15
N ILE A 67 16.03 -5.26 0.72
CA ILE A 67 17.50 -5.38 0.73
C ILE A 67 18.11 -4.79 -0.54
N THR A 68 17.54 -5.15 -1.71
CA THR A 68 17.94 -4.65 -3.03
C THR A 68 16.70 -4.39 -3.89
N LEU A 69 16.75 -3.37 -4.74
CA LEU A 69 15.66 -3.07 -5.67
C LEU A 69 15.35 -4.28 -6.57
N GLN A 70 16.37 -5.00 -7.05
CA GLN A 70 16.18 -6.17 -7.91
C GLN A 70 15.42 -7.29 -7.19
N GLY A 71 15.69 -7.52 -5.90
CA GLY A 71 14.97 -8.51 -5.09
C GLY A 71 13.49 -8.16 -4.96
N ASP A 72 13.19 -6.89 -4.69
CA ASP A 72 11.82 -6.39 -4.53
C ASP A 72 11.05 -6.40 -5.87
N VAL A 73 11.72 -6.04 -6.96
CA VAL A 73 11.17 -6.17 -8.32
C VAL A 73 10.87 -7.62 -8.66
N THR A 74 11.76 -8.56 -8.33
CA THR A 74 11.55 -9.98 -8.57
C THR A 74 10.34 -10.51 -7.79
N ALA A 75 10.18 -10.13 -6.52
CA ALA A 75 9.01 -10.50 -5.72
C ALA A 75 7.70 -9.96 -6.35
N THR A 76 7.73 -8.72 -6.83
CA THR A 76 6.58 -8.11 -7.53
C THR A 76 6.28 -8.80 -8.85
N GLN A 77 7.29 -9.16 -9.64
CA GLN A 77 7.12 -9.92 -10.90
C GLN A 77 6.52 -11.31 -10.66
N GLN A 78 6.89 -11.98 -9.59
CA GLN A 78 6.28 -13.26 -9.19
C GLN A 78 4.78 -13.08 -8.90
N ALA A 79 4.38 -12.03 -8.21
CA ALA A 79 2.98 -11.72 -7.97
C ALA A 79 2.23 -11.41 -9.28
N ILE A 80 2.83 -10.64 -10.21
CA ILE A 80 2.25 -10.39 -11.54
C ILE A 80 2.05 -11.70 -12.32
N ALA A 81 3.02 -12.62 -12.27
CA ALA A 81 2.95 -13.87 -13.00
C ALA A 81 1.77 -14.75 -12.57
N VAL A 82 1.49 -14.82 -11.25
CA VAL A 82 0.42 -15.67 -10.70
C VAL A 82 -0.97 -15.00 -10.69
N ALA A 83 -1.05 -13.69 -10.89
CA ALA A 83 -2.33 -12.97 -10.96
C ALA A 83 -3.21 -13.52 -12.09
N ARG A 84 -4.50 -13.73 -11.83
CA ARG A 84 -5.44 -14.34 -12.78
C ARG A 84 -5.90 -13.40 -13.88
N HIS A 85 -5.90 -12.08 -13.60
CA HIS A 85 -6.44 -11.03 -14.47
C HIS A 85 -5.37 -10.00 -14.85
N PRO A 86 -5.65 -9.07 -15.79
CA PRO A 86 -4.84 -7.86 -15.97
C PRO A 86 -4.62 -7.13 -14.65
N VAL A 87 -3.43 -6.56 -14.45
CA VAL A 87 -2.94 -6.12 -13.15
C VAL A 87 -2.96 -4.60 -13.03
N ILE A 88 -3.43 -4.09 -11.88
CA ILE A 88 -3.12 -2.77 -11.37
C ILE A 88 -2.07 -2.93 -10.27
N LEU A 89 -0.89 -2.34 -10.47
CA LEU A 89 0.13 -2.25 -9.43
C LEU A 89 -0.12 -1.05 -8.55
N VAL A 90 -0.20 -1.27 -7.25
CA VAL A 90 -0.41 -0.24 -6.23
C VAL A 90 0.78 -0.21 -5.31
N SER A 91 1.35 0.95 -5.08
CA SER A 91 2.53 1.11 -4.26
C SER A 91 2.36 2.15 -3.17
N HIS A 92 3.10 1.97 -2.10
CA HIS A 92 3.31 2.97 -1.06
C HIS A 92 4.80 3.29 -0.95
N SER A 93 5.15 4.58 -0.81
CA SER A 93 6.50 5.02 -0.48
C SER A 93 7.58 4.49 -1.44
N TYR A 94 8.65 3.85 -0.93
CA TYR A 94 9.69 3.17 -1.72
C TYR A 94 9.12 2.15 -2.71
N GLY A 95 8.01 1.50 -2.39
CA GLY A 95 7.34 0.57 -3.30
C GLY A 95 7.01 1.19 -4.67
N GLY A 96 6.95 2.53 -4.76
CA GLY A 96 6.80 3.25 -6.01
C GLY A 96 7.96 3.04 -6.98
N ALA A 97 9.19 2.99 -6.49
CA ALA A 97 10.36 2.63 -7.32
C ALA A 97 10.27 1.18 -7.82
N VAL A 98 9.77 0.28 -6.97
CA VAL A 98 9.58 -1.13 -7.33
C VAL A 98 8.57 -1.27 -8.47
N ILE A 99 7.37 -0.64 -8.36
CA ILE A 99 6.36 -0.73 -9.43
C ILE A 99 6.76 0.06 -10.68
N THR A 100 7.55 1.12 -10.52
CA THR A 100 8.13 1.86 -11.66
C THR A 100 9.00 0.93 -12.52
N GLN A 101 9.83 0.12 -11.88
CA GLN A 101 10.71 -0.83 -12.55
C GLN A 101 9.97 -2.09 -13.05
N ALA A 102 9.06 -2.67 -12.24
CA ALA A 102 8.35 -3.90 -12.57
C ALA A 102 7.17 -3.69 -13.54
N GLY A 103 6.62 -2.49 -13.62
CA GLY A 103 5.38 -2.18 -14.32
C GLY A 103 5.44 -2.23 -15.86
N GLY A 104 6.62 -2.49 -16.44
CA GLY A 104 6.78 -2.71 -17.88
C GLY A 104 6.13 -3.98 -18.40
N ASP A 105 5.73 -4.91 -17.53
CA ASP A 105 5.07 -6.15 -17.91
C ASP A 105 3.76 -5.87 -18.68
N PRO A 106 3.48 -6.58 -19.80
CA PRO A 106 2.27 -6.38 -20.62
C PRO A 106 0.96 -6.66 -19.86
N LYS A 107 0.99 -7.48 -18.81
CA LYS A 107 -0.15 -7.77 -17.95
C LYS A 107 -0.54 -6.56 -17.08
N VAL A 108 0.40 -5.65 -16.80
CA VAL A 108 0.15 -4.42 -16.04
C VAL A 108 -0.57 -3.40 -16.90
N LYS A 109 -1.73 -2.92 -16.42
CA LYS A 109 -2.60 -1.96 -17.11
C LYS A 109 -2.59 -0.57 -16.50
N GLY A 110 -2.14 -0.43 -15.25
CA GLY A 110 -2.06 0.87 -14.58
C GLY A 110 -1.19 0.82 -13.34
N LEU A 111 -0.72 1.99 -12.92
CA LEU A 111 0.16 2.20 -11.78
C LEU A 111 -0.48 3.18 -10.80
N VAL A 112 -0.57 2.81 -9.53
CA VAL A 112 -1.09 3.65 -8.46
C VAL A 112 0.01 3.92 -7.44
N TYR A 113 0.31 5.19 -7.23
CA TYR A 113 1.32 5.67 -6.29
C TYR A 113 0.61 6.33 -5.11
N LEU A 114 0.83 5.84 -3.88
CA LEU A 114 0.29 6.40 -2.65
C LEU A 114 1.44 6.95 -1.82
N ALA A 115 1.56 8.27 -1.69
CA ALA A 115 2.67 8.93 -1.00
C ALA A 115 4.03 8.28 -1.37
N ALA A 116 4.31 8.13 -2.67
CA ALA A 116 5.34 7.23 -3.16
C ALA A 116 6.37 7.90 -4.09
N PHE A 117 7.55 7.30 -4.19
CA PHE A 117 8.56 7.71 -5.17
C PHE A 117 8.20 7.22 -6.57
N ALA A 118 8.38 8.08 -7.57
CA ALA A 118 8.21 7.76 -8.99
C ALA A 118 9.46 8.16 -9.79
N PRO A 119 10.58 7.44 -9.60
CA PRO A 119 11.84 7.78 -10.25
C PRO A 119 11.79 7.59 -11.76
N ASP A 120 12.60 8.38 -12.49
CA ASP A 120 12.85 8.19 -13.93
C ASP A 120 14.05 7.27 -14.17
N VAL A 121 14.23 6.86 -15.42
CA VAL A 121 15.41 6.09 -15.83
C VAL A 121 16.69 6.84 -15.45
N GLY A 122 17.59 6.15 -14.78
CA GLY A 122 18.86 6.72 -14.26
C GLY A 122 18.74 7.40 -12.89
N GLU A 123 17.53 7.59 -12.35
CA GLU A 123 17.32 8.09 -10.98
C GLU A 123 17.27 6.94 -9.96
N SER A 124 17.66 7.24 -8.72
CA SER A 124 17.49 6.39 -7.55
C SER A 124 16.54 7.04 -6.55
N VAL A 125 16.00 6.26 -5.62
CA VAL A 125 15.22 6.81 -4.51
C VAL A 125 16.07 7.70 -3.62
N PHE A 126 17.35 7.35 -3.45
CA PHE A 126 18.31 8.19 -2.69
C PHE A 126 18.38 9.60 -3.24
N GLU A 127 18.54 9.77 -4.54
CA GLU A 127 18.62 11.10 -5.17
C GLU A 127 17.32 11.89 -5.01
N LEU A 128 16.17 11.24 -5.17
CA LEU A 128 14.86 11.90 -4.99
C LEU A 128 14.60 12.27 -3.52
N ALA A 129 15.00 11.41 -2.58
CA ALA A 129 14.82 11.64 -1.15
C ALA A 129 15.73 12.72 -0.58
N THR A 130 16.92 12.92 -1.20
CA THR A 130 17.91 13.92 -0.79
C THR A 130 17.84 15.21 -1.61
N ALA A 131 17.00 15.26 -2.64
CA ALA A 131 16.80 16.47 -3.43
C ALA A 131 16.24 17.61 -2.54
N PRO A 132 16.83 18.81 -2.60
CA PRO A 132 16.37 19.93 -1.79
C PRO A 132 14.90 20.27 -2.05
N THR A 133 14.11 20.30 -0.98
CA THR A 133 12.70 20.71 -1.03
C THR A 133 12.53 21.90 -0.09
N LEU A 134 12.14 23.03 -0.64
CA LEU A 134 12.02 24.28 0.12
C LEU A 134 11.02 24.14 1.30
N GLY A 135 11.48 24.46 2.51
CA GLY A 135 10.65 24.43 3.71
C GLY A 135 10.32 23.04 4.25
N ALA A 136 10.90 21.97 3.68
CA ALA A 136 10.71 20.61 4.20
C ALA A 136 11.82 20.26 5.20
N GLU A 137 11.42 19.67 6.33
CA GLU A 137 12.33 19.03 7.28
C GLU A 137 12.74 17.66 6.71
N PRO A 138 14.02 17.26 6.85
CA PRO A 138 14.44 15.92 6.46
C PRO A 138 13.75 14.85 7.34
N PRO A 139 13.43 13.68 6.76
CA PRO A 139 12.88 12.59 7.57
C PRO A 139 13.89 12.14 8.63
N PRO A 140 13.43 11.71 9.82
CA PRO A 140 14.30 11.35 10.94
C PRO A 140 14.94 9.97 10.75
N LEU A 141 15.76 9.83 9.71
CA LEU A 141 16.50 8.62 9.43
C LEU A 141 17.75 8.54 10.33
N LEU A 142 18.02 7.36 10.85
CA LEU A 142 19.27 7.08 11.55
C LEU A 142 20.42 6.93 10.52
N PRO A 143 21.66 7.24 10.92
CA PRO A 143 22.81 6.94 10.07
C PRO A 143 22.81 5.46 9.68
N PRO A 144 23.21 5.13 8.43
CA PRO A 144 23.26 3.74 7.99
C PRO A 144 24.15 2.89 8.90
N LYS A 145 23.66 1.71 9.27
CA LYS A 145 24.41 0.71 10.05
C LYS A 145 24.35 -0.63 9.31
N ASP A 146 25.50 -1.26 9.14
CA ASP A 146 25.65 -2.58 8.48
C ASP A 146 24.96 -2.66 7.09
N GLY A 147 24.94 -1.54 6.37
CA GLY A 147 24.31 -1.46 5.03
C GLY A 147 22.80 -1.20 5.04
N PHE A 148 22.20 -0.88 6.19
CA PHE A 148 20.76 -0.64 6.33
C PHE A 148 20.46 0.72 6.97
N ILE A 149 19.29 1.26 6.62
CA ILE A 149 18.72 2.48 7.16
C ILE A 149 17.46 2.13 7.96
N GLN A 150 17.22 2.86 9.04
CA GLN A 150 15.99 2.83 9.83
C GLN A 150 15.54 4.24 10.19
N VAL A 151 14.27 4.40 10.49
CA VAL A 151 13.73 5.63 11.08
C VAL A 151 14.01 5.60 12.59
N ASP A 152 14.37 6.76 13.17
CA ASP A 152 14.42 6.93 14.62
C ASP A 152 13.10 6.45 15.26
N GLN A 153 13.17 5.45 16.12
CA GLN A 153 12.00 4.78 16.67
C GLN A 153 11.09 5.71 17.50
N GLU A 154 11.67 6.69 18.20
CA GLU A 154 10.92 7.65 18.99
C GLU A 154 10.18 8.66 18.11
N LYS A 155 10.76 9.00 16.96
CA LYS A 155 10.20 9.94 16.00
C LYS A 155 9.30 9.30 14.94
N PHE A 156 9.35 7.97 14.81
CA PHE A 156 8.58 7.22 13.82
C PHE A 156 7.08 7.55 13.86
N PRO A 157 6.38 7.55 15.02
CA PRO A 157 4.95 7.87 15.06
C PRO A 157 4.62 9.24 14.46
N SER A 158 5.37 10.27 14.82
CA SER A 158 5.12 11.64 14.36
C SER A 158 5.53 11.90 12.91
N ALA A 159 6.51 11.15 12.39
CA ALA A 159 7.02 11.34 11.04
C ALA A 159 6.29 10.47 10.02
N PHE A 160 6.05 9.19 10.36
CA PHE A 160 5.52 8.20 9.44
C PHE A 160 3.99 8.04 9.51
N ALA A 161 3.42 8.07 10.71
CA ALA A 161 2.03 7.66 10.95
C ALA A 161 1.32 8.56 12.00
N ALA A 162 1.43 9.88 11.83
CA ALA A 162 0.95 10.87 12.81
C ALA A 162 -0.58 10.87 13.03
N ASP A 163 -1.34 10.35 12.10
CA ASP A 163 -2.81 10.26 12.10
C ASP A 163 -3.33 8.82 12.26
N VAL A 164 -2.46 7.88 12.67
CA VAL A 164 -2.81 6.49 12.96
C VAL A 164 -2.84 6.26 14.48
N ASP A 165 -3.64 5.30 14.94
CA ASP A 165 -3.74 4.95 16.37
C ASP A 165 -2.37 4.77 17.02
N PRO A 166 -2.11 5.38 18.19
CA PRO A 166 -0.80 5.32 18.86
C PRO A 166 -0.35 3.91 19.23
N THR A 167 -1.27 2.97 19.43
CA THR A 167 -0.91 1.56 19.73
C THR A 167 -0.36 0.90 18.48
N VAL A 168 -0.97 1.16 17.32
CA VAL A 168 -0.51 0.66 16.03
C VAL A 168 0.84 1.28 15.67
N THR A 169 1.00 2.61 15.82
CA THR A 169 2.24 3.29 15.43
C THR A 169 3.44 2.90 16.30
N ARG A 170 3.23 2.62 17.61
CA ARG A 170 4.28 2.09 18.48
C ARG A 170 4.74 0.71 18.03
N PHE A 171 3.80 -0.16 17.64
CA PHE A 171 4.14 -1.47 17.11
C PHE A 171 4.92 -1.34 15.80
N MET A 172 4.46 -0.49 14.86
CA MET A 172 5.16 -0.21 13.59
C MET A 172 6.59 0.28 13.84
N ALA A 173 6.79 1.19 14.79
CA ALA A 173 8.10 1.72 15.14
C ALA A 173 9.04 0.63 15.69
N ALA A 174 8.51 -0.33 16.45
CA ALA A 174 9.28 -1.44 17.04
C ALA A 174 9.56 -2.58 16.02
N SER A 175 8.71 -2.74 15.01
CA SER A 175 8.77 -3.82 14.02
C SER A 175 9.31 -3.37 12.66
N GLN A 176 10.03 -2.25 12.58
CA GLN A 176 10.57 -1.75 11.32
C GLN A 176 11.36 -2.81 10.57
N VAL A 177 11.08 -2.94 9.27
CA VAL A 177 11.92 -3.70 8.34
C VAL A 177 13.07 -2.79 7.90
N PRO A 178 14.35 -3.14 8.15
CA PRO A 178 15.49 -2.32 7.75
C PRO A 178 15.57 -2.15 6.24
N TRP A 179 15.88 -0.94 5.78
CA TRP A 179 15.95 -0.62 4.36
C TRP A 179 17.40 -0.65 3.85
N GLY A 180 17.70 -1.56 2.93
CA GLY A 180 19.04 -1.77 2.41
C GLY A 180 19.53 -0.62 1.52
N LEU A 181 20.81 -0.25 1.67
CA LEU A 181 21.48 0.72 0.78
C LEU A 181 21.44 0.25 -0.68
N GLY A 182 21.49 -1.06 -0.93
CA GLY A 182 21.34 -1.64 -2.27
C GLY A 182 19.95 -1.41 -2.90
N ALA A 183 18.91 -1.19 -2.06
CA ALA A 183 17.59 -0.84 -2.55
C ALA A 183 17.45 0.66 -2.82
N VAL A 184 17.88 1.50 -1.86
CA VAL A 184 17.69 2.96 -1.95
C VAL A 184 18.56 3.64 -3.01
N GLN A 185 19.78 3.13 -3.25
CA GLN A 185 20.75 3.70 -4.18
C GLN A 185 20.66 3.14 -5.60
N ALA A 186 19.91 2.05 -5.81
CA ALA A 186 19.77 1.45 -7.12
C ALA A 186 19.10 2.39 -8.12
N LYS A 187 19.67 2.45 -9.31
CA LYS A 187 19.15 3.26 -10.42
C LYS A 187 18.02 2.52 -11.13
N ILE A 188 16.94 3.24 -11.46
CA ILE A 188 15.87 2.72 -12.30
C ILE A 188 16.36 2.56 -13.74
N THR A 189 16.06 1.45 -14.35
CA THR A 189 16.38 1.16 -15.76
C THR A 189 15.15 1.16 -16.66
N THR A 190 13.97 1.02 -16.09
CA THR A 190 12.68 1.07 -16.78
C THR A 190 11.72 1.95 -16.01
N ALA A 191 11.19 3.01 -16.62
CA ALA A 191 10.20 3.90 -16.02
C ALA A 191 8.82 3.62 -16.64
N ALA A 192 8.11 2.62 -16.08
CA ALA A 192 6.83 2.16 -16.62
C ALA A 192 5.74 3.25 -16.67
N TRP A 193 5.82 4.26 -15.81
CA TRP A 193 4.91 5.41 -15.80
C TRP A 193 4.97 6.25 -17.10
N LYS A 194 5.99 6.07 -17.96
CA LYS A 194 6.04 6.72 -19.29
C LYS A 194 5.08 6.11 -20.30
N THR A 195 4.63 4.88 -20.06
CA THR A 195 3.86 4.10 -21.04
C THR A 195 2.54 3.55 -20.51
N LYS A 196 2.30 3.66 -19.20
CA LYS A 196 1.10 3.16 -18.53
C LYS A 196 0.28 4.32 -17.97
N PRO A 197 -1.05 4.18 -17.83
CA PRO A 197 -1.87 5.09 -17.04
C PRO A 197 -1.35 5.18 -15.60
N VAL A 198 -1.27 6.40 -15.08
CA VAL A 198 -0.72 6.68 -13.73
C VAL A 198 -1.73 7.41 -12.88
N TYR A 199 -1.88 6.93 -11.65
CA TYR A 199 -2.73 7.50 -10.61
C TYR A 199 -1.85 7.81 -9.40
N TYR A 200 -1.98 8.99 -8.82
CA TYR A 200 -1.15 9.41 -7.70
C TYR A 200 -2.01 10.01 -6.59
N LEU A 201 -1.93 9.43 -5.39
CA LEU A 201 -2.52 9.98 -4.18
C LEU A 201 -1.42 10.63 -3.36
N LEU A 202 -1.47 11.95 -3.23
CA LEU A 202 -0.54 12.76 -2.47
C LEU A 202 -1.04 12.94 -1.03
N ALA A 203 -0.19 12.62 -0.06
CA ALA A 203 -0.46 12.85 1.37
C ALA A 203 0.02 14.25 1.78
N THR A 204 -0.92 15.16 2.10
CA THR A 204 -0.60 16.58 2.32
C THR A 204 0.09 16.88 3.65
N GLN A 205 0.13 15.92 4.58
CA GLN A 205 0.79 16.02 5.89
C GLN A 205 1.95 15.04 6.03
N ASP A 206 2.47 14.54 4.90
CA ASP A 206 3.60 13.61 4.85
C ASP A 206 4.89 14.28 5.29
N ARG A 207 5.59 13.65 6.25
CA ARG A 207 6.89 14.09 6.77
C ARG A 207 8.04 13.15 6.40
N MET A 208 7.74 12.09 5.60
CA MET A 208 8.74 11.18 5.05
C MET A 208 9.11 11.57 3.62
N ILE A 209 8.11 11.88 2.78
CA ILE A 209 8.29 12.40 1.42
C ILE A 209 7.53 13.74 1.35
N PRO A 210 8.23 14.88 1.26
CA PRO A 210 7.59 16.18 1.24
C PRO A 210 6.47 16.27 0.19
N PRO A 211 5.29 16.86 0.51
CA PRO A 211 4.18 16.97 -0.45
C PRO A 211 4.54 17.64 -1.77
N GLN A 212 5.47 18.62 -1.76
CA GLN A 212 5.97 19.25 -2.98
C GLN A 212 6.76 18.27 -3.86
N ALA A 213 7.57 17.39 -3.25
CA ALA A 213 8.31 16.36 -3.99
C ALA A 213 7.33 15.34 -4.60
N GLN A 214 6.32 14.89 -3.85
CA GLN A 214 5.26 14.04 -4.36
C GLN A 214 4.54 14.68 -5.54
N ARG A 215 4.15 15.96 -5.44
CA ARG A 215 3.49 16.72 -6.50
C ARG A 215 4.35 16.81 -7.76
N SER A 216 5.65 17.09 -7.61
CA SER A 216 6.58 17.16 -8.73
C SER A 216 6.68 15.84 -9.48
N MET A 217 6.78 14.71 -8.75
CA MET A 217 6.81 13.37 -9.35
C MET A 217 5.48 13.03 -10.04
N ALA A 218 4.34 13.35 -9.43
CA ALA A 218 3.01 13.12 -10.00
C ALA A 218 2.79 13.90 -11.29
N LEU A 219 3.17 15.18 -11.33
CA LEU A 219 3.07 16.04 -12.52
C LEU A 219 3.99 15.55 -13.64
N ARG A 220 5.23 15.17 -13.31
CA ARG A 220 6.18 14.58 -14.27
C ARG A 220 5.63 13.30 -14.90
N ALA A 221 5.00 12.45 -14.09
CA ALA A 221 4.38 11.22 -14.55
C ALA A 221 3.02 11.43 -15.24
N LYS A 222 2.52 12.67 -15.36
CA LYS A 222 1.20 13.02 -15.91
C LYS A 222 0.08 12.23 -15.24
N ALA A 223 0.19 12.03 -13.93
CA ALA A 223 -0.74 11.22 -13.15
C ALA A 223 -2.11 11.89 -12.99
N THR A 224 -3.17 11.08 -12.93
CA THR A 224 -4.42 11.48 -12.29
C THR A 224 -4.14 11.70 -10.81
N LEU A 225 -4.05 12.97 -10.38
CA LEU A 225 -3.61 13.37 -9.05
C LEU A 225 -4.80 13.67 -8.15
N VAL A 226 -4.82 13.04 -6.97
CA VAL A 226 -5.72 13.39 -5.85
C VAL A 226 -4.90 13.65 -4.59
N GLU A 227 -5.49 14.35 -3.63
CA GLU A 227 -4.84 14.69 -2.37
C GLU A 227 -5.63 14.14 -1.19
N ALA A 228 -4.91 13.63 -0.19
CA ALA A 228 -5.46 13.22 1.08
C ALA A 228 -4.82 14.05 2.21
N LYS A 229 -5.64 14.55 3.12
CA LYS A 229 -5.13 15.14 4.36
C LYS A 229 -4.71 14.03 5.31
N SER A 230 -3.52 13.49 5.09
CA SER A 230 -2.99 12.33 5.81
C SER A 230 -1.49 12.45 6.01
N SER A 231 -0.96 11.73 7.03
CA SER A 231 0.45 11.43 7.17
C SER A 231 0.93 10.47 6.07
N HIS A 232 2.19 10.01 6.15
CA HIS A 232 2.76 9.07 5.19
C HIS A 232 1.99 7.73 5.12
N ALA A 233 1.42 7.25 6.24
CA ALA A 233 0.70 5.97 6.34
C ALA A 233 -0.77 6.06 5.89
N VAL A 234 -1.07 6.68 4.75
CA VAL A 234 -2.44 6.95 4.25
C VAL A 234 -3.31 5.69 4.13
N MET A 235 -2.73 4.52 3.81
CA MET A 235 -3.45 3.25 3.71
C MET A 235 -3.98 2.75 5.06
N LEU A 236 -3.40 3.21 6.18
CA LEU A 236 -3.86 2.89 7.52
C LEU A 236 -4.82 3.94 8.07
N SER A 237 -4.56 5.23 7.82
CA SER A 237 -5.40 6.32 8.35
C SER A 237 -6.68 6.55 7.54
N GLN A 238 -6.65 6.30 6.21
CA GLN A 238 -7.76 6.52 5.31
C GLN A 238 -8.01 5.33 4.35
N PRO A 239 -8.18 4.10 4.87
CA PRO A 239 -8.22 2.90 4.05
C PRO A 239 -9.37 2.89 3.02
N ARG A 240 -10.54 3.46 3.37
CA ARG A 240 -11.68 3.56 2.43
C ARG A 240 -11.34 4.48 1.25
N TYR A 241 -10.79 5.67 1.53
CA TYR A 241 -10.42 6.61 0.48
C TYR A 241 -9.36 6.03 -0.46
N VAL A 242 -8.40 5.29 0.10
CA VAL A 242 -7.38 4.56 -0.68
C VAL A 242 -8.03 3.46 -1.54
N ALA A 243 -8.93 2.66 -0.98
CA ALA A 243 -9.61 1.59 -1.73
C ALA A 243 -10.47 2.16 -2.87
N ASP A 244 -11.19 3.25 -2.63
CA ASP A 244 -12.00 3.93 -3.65
C ASP A 244 -11.14 4.49 -4.78
N PHE A 245 -9.97 5.08 -4.46
CA PHE A 245 -9.01 5.55 -5.46
C PHE A 245 -8.38 4.43 -6.29
N ILE A 246 -8.05 3.29 -5.66
CA ILE A 246 -7.57 2.10 -6.37
C ILE A 246 -8.67 1.56 -7.31
N THR A 247 -9.92 1.55 -6.85
CA THR A 247 -11.07 1.12 -7.66
C THR A 247 -11.29 2.01 -8.87
N LEU A 248 -11.10 3.34 -8.74
CA LEU A 248 -11.11 4.27 -9.88
C LEU A 248 -10.06 3.85 -10.92
N ALA A 249 -8.80 3.66 -10.49
CA ALA A 249 -7.72 3.22 -11.37
C ALA A 249 -8.03 1.88 -12.06
N ALA A 250 -8.57 0.91 -11.32
CA ALA A 250 -8.95 -0.40 -11.86
C ALA A 250 -10.09 -0.34 -12.88
N THR A 251 -10.93 0.70 -12.81
CA THR A 251 -12.06 0.88 -13.73
C THR A 251 -11.64 1.61 -15.01
N GLU A 252 -10.71 2.56 -14.92
CA GLU A 252 -10.27 3.40 -16.03
C GLU A 252 -9.11 2.78 -16.84
N ALA A 253 -8.23 2.00 -16.21
CA ALA A 253 -7.10 1.33 -16.85
C ALA A 253 -7.57 0.08 -17.62
N LYS A 254 -7.93 0.25 -18.87
CA LYS A 254 -8.40 -0.80 -19.79
C LYS A 254 -7.30 -1.33 -20.71
#